data_f66da2dac6e7d626c09853d4bca763e9
#
_entry.id   f66da2dac6e7d626c09853d4bca763e9
#
_cell.length_a   1.000
_cell.length_b   1.000
_cell.length_c   1.000
_cell.angle_alpha   90.00
_cell.angle_beta   90.00
_cell.angle_gamma   90.00
#
_symmetry.space_group_name_H-M   'P 1'
#
loop_
_entity.id
_entity.type
_entity.pdbx_description
1 polymer ?
#
loop_
_entity_poly.entity_id
_entity_poly.type
_entity_poly.pdbx_seq_one_letter_code
_entity_poly.pdbx_strand_id
1 'polypeptide(L)'
;RQAVDLPLLCKEFILSPYQLYQARAAGADAALLIAAILTDQDFVYMLKVARSLGLAVLIEVHDAAELERVLALPTWQEPQAATHTLIGINNRDLSTFQTDLATTKKLMATYGPQIRATGALLVSESGLFSRADLDQVQHTGADSVLVGEALMRQPDVTAALENLING
;
A
#
# COMPACT_ATOMS: atom_id res chain seq x y z
N ARG A 1 7.79 17.21 -4.90
CA ARG A 1 9.22 16.96 -4.69
C ARG A 1 9.98 18.18 -4.18
N GLN A 2 9.73 19.34 -4.74
CA GLN A 2 10.46 20.55 -4.35
C GLN A 2 10.20 21.01 -2.90
N ALA A 3 9.07 20.62 -2.32
CA ALA A 3 8.65 21.05 -0.99
C ALA A 3 9.21 20.18 0.16
N VAL A 4 9.63 18.95 -0.11
CA VAL A 4 10.06 17.99 0.91
C VAL A 4 11.18 17.07 0.41
N ASP A 5 12.03 16.61 1.34
CA ASP A 5 13.07 15.61 1.08
C ASP A 5 12.64 14.18 1.44
N LEU A 6 11.40 14.02 1.92
CA LEU A 6 10.84 12.71 2.24
C LEU A 6 10.51 11.89 0.97
N PRO A 7 10.56 10.56 1.03
CA PRO A 7 10.10 9.71 -0.07
C PRO A 7 8.63 9.99 -0.43
N LEU A 8 8.33 10.03 -1.72
CA LEU A 8 7.00 10.35 -2.26
C LEU A 8 6.36 9.17 -2.94
N LEU A 9 5.15 8.82 -2.52
CA LEU A 9 4.30 7.81 -3.17
C LEU A 9 3.39 8.49 -4.22
N CYS A 10 3.50 8.05 -5.48
CA CYS A 10 2.51 8.36 -6.50
C CYS A 10 1.28 7.46 -6.28
N LYS A 11 0.24 8.01 -5.61
CA LYS A 11 -1.00 7.29 -5.27
C LYS A 11 -2.10 7.63 -6.26
N GLU A 12 -1.99 7.04 -7.46
CA GLU A 12 -2.91 7.21 -8.59
C GLU A 12 -3.38 5.85 -9.12
N PHE A 13 -4.41 5.85 -9.97
CA PHE A 13 -4.83 4.66 -10.72
C PHE A 13 -3.86 4.42 -11.87
N ILE A 14 -2.85 3.59 -11.65
CA ILE A 14 -1.83 3.27 -12.66
C ILE A 14 -2.31 2.06 -13.48
N LEU A 15 -2.66 2.31 -14.74
CA LEU A 15 -3.18 1.32 -15.68
C LEU A 15 -2.19 0.99 -16.81
N SER A 16 -1.14 1.79 -16.96
CA SER A 16 -0.14 1.57 -18.01
C SER A 16 1.27 1.91 -17.54
N PRO A 17 2.28 1.27 -18.10
CA PRO A 17 3.69 1.53 -17.76
C PRO A 17 4.10 2.98 -17.97
N TYR A 18 3.48 3.68 -18.92
CA TYR A 18 3.76 5.10 -19.20
C TYR A 18 3.57 5.98 -17.96
N GLN A 19 2.56 5.67 -17.11
CA GLN A 19 2.31 6.41 -15.88
C GLN A 19 3.44 6.23 -14.85
N LEU A 20 4.13 5.07 -14.84
CA LEU A 20 5.30 4.87 -14.00
C LEU A 20 6.48 5.78 -14.43
N TYR A 21 6.69 5.94 -15.74
CA TYR A 21 7.68 6.91 -16.24
C TYR A 21 7.31 8.35 -15.86
N GLN A 22 6.03 8.71 -15.97
CA GLN A 22 5.56 10.03 -15.54
C GLN A 22 5.76 10.25 -14.04
N ALA A 23 5.39 9.26 -13.19
CA ALA A 23 5.59 9.30 -11.75
C ALA A 23 7.06 9.52 -11.41
N ARG A 24 7.96 8.75 -12.03
CA ARG A 24 9.41 8.89 -11.82
C ARG A 24 9.94 10.26 -12.28
N ALA A 25 9.52 10.73 -13.45
CA ALA A 25 9.90 12.05 -13.97
C ALA A 25 9.41 13.20 -13.06
N ALA A 26 8.25 13.03 -12.42
CA ALA A 26 7.73 13.97 -11.41
C ALA A 26 8.44 13.88 -10.05
N GLY A 27 9.35 12.92 -9.87
CA GLY A 27 10.15 12.77 -8.66
C GLY A 27 9.55 11.82 -7.61
N ALA A 28 8.64 10.93 -8.00
CA ALA A 28 8.16 9.88 -7.11
C ALA A 28 9.28 8.87 -6.77
N ASP A 29 9.23 8.34 -5.55
CA ASP A 29 10.11 7.28 -5.06
C ASP A 29 9.38 5.93 -5.02
N ALA A 30 8.05 5.96 -4.97
CA ALA A 30 7.18 4.78 -5.00
C ALA A 30 5.94 5.03 -5.86
N ALA A 31 5.31 3.94 -6.32
CA ALA A 31 4.07 3.95 -7.09
C ALA A 31 3.08 2.92 -6.54
N LEU A 32 1.79 3.23 -6.64
CA LEU A 32 0.69 2.33 -6.27
C LEU A 32 0.31 1.44 -7.46
N LEU A 33 0.21 0.13 -7.23
CA LEU A 33 -0.42 -0.83 -8.15
C LEU A 33 -1.58 -1.54 -7.45
N ILE A 34 -2.78 -1.47 -8.03
CA ILE A 34 -4.02 -1.97 -7.41
C ILE A 34 -4.41 -3.30 -8.02
N ALA A 35 -4.55 -4.34 -7.18
CA ALA A 35 -4.87 -5.69 -7.63
C ALA A 35 -6.23 -5.81 -8.32
N ALA A 36 -7.22 -5.05 -7.87
CA ALA A 36 -8.56 -5.03 -8.44
C ALA A 36 -8.63 -4.63 -9.92
N ILE A 37 -7.67 -3.83 -10.41
CA ILE A 37 -7.72 -3.24 -11.75
C ILE A 37 -6.63 -3.75 -12.70
N LEU A 38 -5.69 -4.57 -12.22
CA LEU A 38 -4.58 -5.10 -13.01
C LEU A 38 -4.70 -6.62 -13.18
N THR A 39 -4.36 -7.11 -14.36
CA THR A 39 -4.17 -8.55 -14.59
C THR A 39 -2.81 -9.00 -14.03
N ASP A 40 -2.63 -10.31 -13.82
CA ASP A 40 -1.35 -10.85 -13.33
C ASP A 40 -0.21 -10.55 -14.31
N GLN A 41 -0.50 -10.54 -15.61
CA GLN A 41 0.48 -10.20 -16.65
C GLN A 41 0.89 -8.73 -16.57
N ASP A 42 -0.07 -7.83 -16.35
CA ASP A 42 0.20 -6.40 -16.15
C ASP A 42 1.05 -6.17 -14.90
N PHE A 43 0.74 -6.86 -13.79
CA PHE A 43 1.54 -6.80 -12.58
C PHE A 43 3.00 -7.15 -12.83
N VAL A 44 3.26 -8.33 -13.42
CA VAL A 44 4.62 -8.79 -13.70
C VAL A 44 5.38 -7.78 -14.56
N TYR A 45 4.70 -7.23 -15.58
CA TYR A 45 5.32 -6.25 -16.46
C TYR A 45 5.59 -4.91 -15.74
N MET A 46 4.58 -4.38 -15.03
CA MET A 46 4.71 -3.10 -14.32
C MET A 46 5.73 -3.16 -13.19
N LEU A 47 5.82 -4.27 -12.46
CA LEU A 47 6.83 -4.46 -11.43
C LEU A 47 8.25 -4.43 -12.02
N LYS A 48 8.47 -5.03 -13.20
CA LYS A 48 9.76 -4.95 -13.92
C LYS A 48 10.08 -3.52 -14.33
N VAL A 49 9.10 -2.80 -14.86
CA VAL A 49 9.28 -1.37 -15.24
C VAL A 49 9.59 -0.52 -14.02
N ALA A 50 8.80 -0.64 -12.93
CA ALA A 50 9.03 0.12 -11.71
C ALA A 50 10.43 -0.09 -11.16
N ARG A 51 10.91 -1.34 -11.10
CA ARG A 51 12.28 -1.67 -10.69
C ARG A 51 13.34 -1.03 -11.59
N SER A 52 13.15 -1.09 -12.91
CA SER A 52 14.09 -0.48 -13.84
C SER A 52 14.20 1.04 -13.67
N LEU A 53 13.15 1.67 -13.15
CA LEU A 53 13.09 3.10 -12.83
C LEU A 53 13.56 3.42 -11.40
N GLY A 54 13.89 2.42 -10.58
CA GLY A 54 14.23 2.59 -9.17
C GLY A 54 13.04 3.05 -8.32
N LEU A 55 11.80 2.69 -8.71
CA LEU A 55 10.59 2.93 -7.94
C LEU A 55 10.31 1.74 -7.02
N ALA A 56 10.01 2.02 -5.74
CA ALA A 56 9.32 1.07 -4.89
C ALA A 56 7.86 0.93 -5.34
N VAL A 57 7.23 -0.21 -5.00
CA VAL A 57 5.83 -0.46 -5.36
C VAL A 57 5.02 -0.82 -4.12
N LEU A 58 3.90 -0.13 -3.92
CA LEU A 58 2.85 -0.53 -3.00
C LEU A 58 1.78 -1.29 -3.79
N ILE A 59 1.63 -2.58 -3.51
CA ILE A 59 0.59 -3.41 -4.12
C ILE A 59 -0.63 -3.41 -3.20
N GLU A 60 -1.70 -2.76 -3.63
CA GLU A 60 -2.95 -2.64 -2.87
C GLU A 60 -3.88 -3.82 -3.17
N VAL A 61 -4.39 -4.47 -2.11
CA VAL A 61 -5.38 -5.55 -2.17
C VAL A 61 -6.56 -5.25 -1.24
N HIS A 62 -7.77 -5.74 -1.58
CA HIS A 62 -9.00 -5.47 -0.83
C HIS A 62 -9.60 -6.73 -0.21
N ASP A 63 -9.28 -7.91 -0.75
CA ASP A 63 -9.83 -9.18 -0.30
C ASP A 63 -8.83 -10.33 -0.40
N ALA A 64 -9.30 -11.52 0.00
CA ALA A 64 -8.50 -12.74 0.01
C ALA A 64 -8.10 -13.18 -1.41
N ALA A 65 -8.99 -13.06 -2.40
CA ALA A 65 -8.74 -13.50 -3.76
C ALA A 65 -7.65 -12.65 -4.44
N GLU A 66 -7.70 -11.34 -4.23
CA GLU A 66 -6.65 -10.41 -4.70
C GLU A 66 -5.31 -10.70 -4.01
N LEU A 67 -5.32 -10.93 -2.70
CA LEU A 67 -4.11 -11.23 -1.94
C LEU A 67 -3.48 -12.55 -2.39
N GLU A 68 -4.29 -13.61 -2.59
CA GLU A 68 -3.82 -14.90 -3.09
C GLU A 68 -3.15 -14.76 -4.47
N ARG A 69 -3.76 -14.00 -5.38
CA ARG A 69 -3.18 -13.68 -6.69
C ARG A 69 -1.83 -12.98 -6.55
N VAL A 70 -1.76 -11.96 -5.69
CA VAL A 70 -0.53 -11.21 -5.45
C VAL A 70 0.56 -12.10 -4.85
N LEU A 71 0.23 -12.94 -3.87
CA LEU A 71 1.19 -13.88 -3.25
C LEU A 71 1.69 -14.96 -4.22
N ALA A 72 0.89 -15.30 -5.25
CA ALA A 72 1.27 -16.25 -6.28
C ALA A 72 2.16 -15.66 -7.39
N LEU A 73 2.38 -14.34 -7.42
CA LEU A 73 3.20 -13.70 -8.45
C LEU A 73 4.65 -14.22 -8.41
N PRO A 74 5.26 -14.52 -9.58
CA PRO A 74 6.63 -15.02 -9.65
C PRO A 74 7.67 -14.00 -9.19
N THR A 75 7.27 -12.75 -9.05
CA THR A 75 8.13 -11.64 -8.61
C THR A 75 8.78 -11.89 -7.25
N TRP A 76 8.13 -12.66 -6.35
CA TRP A 76 8.67 -12.95 -5.02
C TRP A 76 9.90 -13.87 -5.03
N GLN A 77 10.15 -14.55 -6.14
CA GLN A 77 11.33 -15.40 -6.34
C GLN A 77 12.54 -14.62 -6.87
N GLU A 78 12.35 -13.35 -7.23
CA GLU A 78 13.43 -12.52 -7.77
C GLU A 78 14.27 -11.91 -6.64
N PRO A 79 15.60 -11.83 -6.80
CA PRO A 79 16.45 -11.12 -5.85
C PRO A 79 15.95 -9.69 -5.61
N GLN A 80 15.92 -9.27 -4.34
CA GLN A 80 15.49 -7.92 -3.94
C GLN A 80 14.00 -7.60 -4.17
N ALA A 81 13.13 -8.58 -4.48
CA ALA A 81 11.69 -8.33 -4.58
C ALA A 81 11.14 -7.64 -3.33
N ALA A 82 11.49 -8.16 -2.16
CA ALA A 82 11.06 -7.67 -0.87
C ALA A 82 11.53 -6.24 -0.54
N THR A 83 12.70 -5.83 -1.02
CA THR A 83 13.29 -4.52 -0.66
C THR A 83 12.62 -3.33 -1.34
N HIS A 84 11.85 -3.60 -2.41
CA HIS A 84 11.20 -2.56 -3.21
C HIS A 84 9.70 -2.77 -3.37
N THR A 85 9.11 -3.73 -2.63
CA THR A 85 7.68 -4.03 -2.75
C THR A 85 7.05 -4.10 -1.36
N LEU A 86 5.95 -3.37 -1.20
CA LEU A 86 5.09 -3.39 -0.03
C LEU A 86 3.75 -4.02 -0.43
N ILE A 87 3.09 -4.69 0.51
CA ILE A 87 1.72 -5.18 0.34
C ILE A 87 0.81 -4.29 1.18
N GLY A 88 -0.15 -3.63 0.55
CA GLY A 88 -1.15 -2.80 1.18
C GLY A 88 -2.49 -3.53 1.30
N ILE A 89 -3.04 -3.65 2.50
CA ILE A 89 -4.41 -4.11 2.71
C ILE A 89 -5.29 -2.89 2.88
N ASN A 90 -6.16 -2.65 1.88
CA ASN A 90 -7.10 -1.54 1.92
C ASN A 90 -8.39 -1.97 2.64
N ASN A 91 -8.66 -1.34 3.79
CA ASN A 91 -9.86 -1.57 4.58
C ASN A 91 -11.12 -0.93 3.98
N ARG A 92 -10.99 -0.19 2.87
CA ARG A 92 -12.12 0.40 2.16
C ARG A 92 -12.63 -0.53 1.08
N ASP A 93 -13.87 -0.92 1.17
CA ASP A 93 -14.58 -1.59 0.08
C ASP A 93 -14.83 -0.59 -1.06
N LEU A 94 -14.33 -0.91 -2.27
CA LEU A 94 -14.44 -0.01 -3.43
C LEU A 94 -15.86 0.06 -4.00
N SER A 95 -16.74 -0.87 -3.66
CA SER A 95 -18.14 -0.90 -4.13
C SER A 95 -19.07 -0.09 -3.25
N THR A 96 -18.84 -0.12 -1.93
CA THR A 96 -19.68 0.55 -0.92
C THR A 96 -19.05 1.81 -0.33
N PHE A 97 -17.76 2.00 -0.51
CA PHE A 97 -16.91 3.01 0.11
C PHE A 97 -16.87 2.96 1.65
N GLN A 98 -17.41 1.91 2.25
CA GLN A 98 -17.31 1.69 3.69
C GLN A 98 -15.93 1.18 4.08
N THR A 99 -15.49 1.53 5.28
CA THR A 99 -14.20 1.08 5.84
C THR A 99 -14.43 0.15 7.03
N ASP A 100 -13.71 -0.99 7.05
CA ASP A 100 -13.73 -1.95 8.15
C ASP A 100 -12.32 -2.48 8.44
N LEU A 101 -11.74 -2.09 9.56
CA LEU A 101 -10.41 -2.56 9.99
C LEU A 101 -10.34 -4.08 10.21
N ALA A 102 -11.51 -4.75 10.31
CA ALA A 102 -11.56 -6.21 10.34
C ALA A 102 -11.00 -6.86 9.07
N THR A 103 -10.94 -6.14 7.93
CA THR A 103 -10.32 -6.62 6.68
C THR A 103 -8.85 -6.95 6.90
N THR A 104 -8.05 -5.98 7.38
CA THR A 104 -6.62 -6.23 7.71
C THR A 104 -6.50 -7.38 8.72
N LYS A 105 -7.30 -7.37 9.79
CA LYS A 105 -7.25 -8.41 10.83
C LYS A 105 -7.53 -9.81 10.26
N LYS A 106 -8.57 -9.97 9.45
CA LYS A 106 -8.95 -11.26 8.85
C LYS A 106 -7.87 -11.77 7.90
N LEU A 107 -7.38 -10.91 7.00
CA LEU A 107 -6.36 -11.29 6.03
C LEU A 107 -5.05 -11.65 6.72
N MET A 108 -4.64 -10.90 7.75
CA MET A 108 -3.44 -11.21 8.52
C MET A 108 -3.55 -12.50 9.33
N ALA A 109 -4.72 -12.82 9.87
CA ALA A 109 -4.94 -14.07 10.59
C ALA A 109 -4.76 -15.30 9.68
N THR A 110 -5.15 -15.18 8.40
CA THR A 110 -5.11 -16.28 7.43
C THR A 110 -3.79 -16.31 6.65
N TYR A 111 -3.33 -15.17 6.15
CA TYR A 111 -2.22 -15.08 5.20
C TYR A 111 -0.94 -14.45 5.79
N GLY A 112 -0.95 -14.05 7.04
CA GLY A 112 0.20 -13.40 7.69
C GLY A 112 1.53 -14.16 7.54
N PRO A 113 1.58 -15.50 7.70
CA PRO A 113 2.80 -16.27 7.45
C PRO A 113 3.27 -16.17 6.00
N GLN A 114 2.36 -16.24 5.02
CA GLN A 114 2.69 -16.14 3.59
C GLN A 114 3.18 -14.74 3.23
N ILE A 115 2.53 -13.67 3.73
CA ILE A 115 2.99 -12.29 3.54
C ILE A 115 4.40 -12.13 4.10
N ARG A 116 4.65 -12.56 5.32
CA ARG A 116 5.99 -12.50 5.93
C ARG A 116 7.04 -13.31 5.15
N ALA A 117 6.65 -14.43 4.55
CA ALA A 117 7.56 -15.23 3.73
C ALA A 117 8.02 -14.52 2.44
N THR A 118 7.27 -13.54 1.93
CA THR A 118 7.70 -12.70 0.80
C THR A 118 8.81 -11.73 1.21
N GLY A 119 8.94 -11.41 2.50
CA GLY A 119 9.83 -10.36 3.02
C GLY A 119 9.32 -8.93 2.77
N ALA A 120 8.16 -8.75 2.14
CA ALA A 120 7.57 -7.44 1.92
C ALA A 120 7.00 -6.88 3.23
N LEU A 121 7.05 -5.55 3.39
CA LEU A 121 6.39 -4.85 4.49
C LEU A 121 4.89 -4.78 4.24
N LEU A 122 4.11 -4.95 5.30
CA LEU A 122 2.66 -4.82 5.26
C LEU A 122 2.21 -3.41 5.64
N VAL A 123 1.37 -2.83 4.81
CA VAL A 123 0.73 -1.52 5.03
C VAL A 123 -0.77 -1.73 5.23
N SER A 124 -1.34 -1.21 6.33
CA SER A 124 -2.81 -1.13 6.47
C SER A 124 -3.29 0.23 6.00
N GLU A 125 -4.27 0.23 5.09
CA GLU A 125 -4.76 1.44 4.42
C GLU A 125 -6.23 1.69 4.71
N SER A 126 -6.62 2.95 4.83
CA SER A 126 -7.99 3.43 5.06
C SER A 126 -8.59 3.04 6.41
N GLY A 127 -9.59 3.80 6.86
CA GLY A 127 -10.32 3.53 8.09
C GLY A 127 -9.57 3.84 9.39
N LEU A 128 -8.49 4.61 9.32
CA LEU A 128 -7.62 4.97 10.44
C LEU A 128 -7.88 6.43 10.82
N PHE A 129 -8.68 6.65 11.85
CA PHE A 129 -9.14 7.98 12.28
C PHE A 129 -8.64 8.37 13.67
N SER A 130 -8.17 7.43 14.47
CA SER A 130 -7.76 7.63 15.86
C SER A 130 -6.51 6.83 16.22
N ARG A 131 -5.88 7.19 17.33
CA ARG A 131 -4.77 6.42 17.92
C ARG A 131 -5.17 4.97 18.19
N ALA A 132 -6.39 4.74 18.67
CA ALA A 132 -6.90 3.39 18.92
C ALA A 132 -6.96 2.53 17.65
N ASP A 133 -7.28 3.13 16.49
CA ASP A 133 -7.24 2.43 15.21
C ASP A 133 -5.82 2.02 14.82
N LEU A 134 -4.84 2.90 15.05
CA LEU A 134 -3.42 2.61 14.83
C LEU A 134 -2.96 1.45 15.71
N ASP A 135 -3.29 1.49 17.00
CA ASP A 135 -2.95 0.43 17.95
C ASP A 135 -3.61 -0.90 17.55
N GLN A 136 -4.86 -0.87 17.09
CA GLN A 136 -5.56 -2.05 16.61
C GLN A 136 -4.83 -2.69 15.42
N VAL A 137 -4.45 -1.93 14.39
CA VAL A 137 -3.77 -2.50 13.21
C VAL A 137 -2.34 -2.92 13.53
N GLN A 138 -1.65 -2.23 14.41
CA GLN A 138 -0.33 -2.64 14.90
C GLN A 138 -0.38 -4.04 15.53
N HIS A 139 -1.39 -4.33 16.35
CA HIS A 139 -1.58 -5.64 16.96
C HIS A 139 -1.89 -6.77 15.94
N THR A 140 -2.29 -6.42 14.71
CA THR A 140 -2.44 -7.42 13.64
C THR A 140 -1.13 -7.81 12.97
N GLY A 141 -0.05 -7.07 13.25
CA GLY A 141 1.27 -7.26 12.65
C GLY A 141 1.49 -6.45 11.38
N ALA A 142 0.73 -5.36 11.18
CA ALA A 142 1.05 -4.36 10.15
C ALA A 142 2.32 -3.61 10.51
N ASP A 143 3.22 -3.45 9.54
CA ASP A 143 4.50 -2.75 9.72
C ASP A 143 4.35 -1.23 9.55
N SER A 144 3.34 -0.80 8.82
CA SER A 144 3.08 0.60 8.50
C SER A 144 1.60 0.85 8.22
N VAL A 145 1.23 2.11 8.18
CA VAL A 145 -0.13 2.57 7.85
C VAL A 145 -0.11 3.64 6.77
N LEU A 146 -1.19 3.71 5.98
CA LEU A 146 -1.42 4.79 5.03
C LEU A 146 -2.69 5.55 5.42
N VAL A 147 -2.53 6.82 5.76
CA VAL A 147 -3.62 7.69 6.24
C VAL A 147 -3.71 8.93 5.35
N GLY A 148 -4.87 9.14 4.75
CA GLY A 148 -5.14 10.33 3.94
C GLY A 148 -6.37 11.08 4.45
N GLU A 149 -7.54 10.45 4.38
CA GLU A 149 -8.84 11.07 4.63
C GLU A 149 -8.95 11.71 6.02
N ALA A 150 -8.49 11.02 7.07
CA ALA A 150 -8.57 11.52 8.44
C ALA A 150 -7.78 12.82 8.64
N LEU A 151 -6.68 12.98 7.93
CA LEU A 151 -5.83 14.17 8.00
C LEU A 151 -6.34 15.29 7.09
N MET A 152 -6.67 14.96 5.84
CA MET A 152 -7.06 15.95 4.83
C MET A 152 -8.43 16.60 5.07
N ARG A 153 -9.26 15.99 5.91
CA ARG A 153 -10.54 16.59 6.36
C ARG A 153 -10.38 17.65 7.47
N GLN A 154 -9.20 17.75 8.06
CA GLN A 154 -8.97 18.67 9.16
C GLN A 154 -8.48 20.03 8.66
N PRO A 155 -8.88 21.13 9.32
CA PRO A 155 -8.42 22.46 8.96
C PRO A 155 -6.92 22.64 9.23
N ASP A 156 -6.35 21.94 10.21
CA ASP A 156 -4.94 21.89 10.54
C ASP A 156 -4.44 20.46 10.47
N VAL A 157 -3.76 20.14 9.37
CA VAL A 157 -3.21 18.81 9.09
C VAL A 157 -2.09 18.43 10.06
N THR A 158 -1.29 19.41 10.50
CA THR A 158 -0.19 19.18 11.43
C THR A 158 -0.73 18.75 12.80
N ALA A 159 -1.65 19.53 13.36
CA ALA A 159 -2.29 19.18 14.62
C ALA A 159 -3.05 17.84 14.54
N ALA A 160 -3.69 17.56 13.39
CA ALA A 160 -4.38 16.29 13.17
C ALA A 160 -3.41 15.11 13.17
N LEU A 161 -2.24 15.24 12.55
CA LEU A 161 -1.22 14.21 12.54
C LEU A 161 -0.64 13.98 13.95
N GLU A 162 -0.33 15.07 14.68
CA GLU A 162 0.16 14.99 16.07
C GLU A 162 -0.84 14.26 16.97
N ASN A 163 -2.14 14.59 16.87
CA ASN A 163 -3.20 13.92 17.61
C ASN A 163 -3.34 12.45 17.24
N LEU A 164 -3.22 12.12 15.95
CA LEU A 164 -3.31 10.72 15.50
C LEU A 164 -2.16 9.88 16.05
N ILE A 165 -0.94 10.44 16.14
CA ILE A 165 0.24 9.73 16.60
C ILE A 165 0.31 9.65 18.12
N ASN A 166 -0.05 10.70 18.83
CA ASN A 166 0.17 10.82 20.29
C ASN A 166 -1.08 10.47 21.12
N GLY A 167 -2.27 10.52 20.54
CA GLY A 167 -3.56 10.25 21.21
C GLY A 167 -4.20 11.48 21.76
#